data_ca4c477fcd53a38bf6a80d3aa520471a
#
_entry.id   ca4c477fcd53a38bf6a80d3aa520471a
#
_cell.length_a   1.000
_cell.length_b   1.000
_cell.length_c   1.000
_cell.angle_alpha   90.00
_cell.angle_beta   90.00
_cell.angle_gamma   90.00
#
_symmetry.space_group_name_H-M   'P 1'
#
loop_
_entity.id
_entity.type
_entity.pdbx_description
1 polymer ?
#
loop_
_entity_poly.entity_id
_entity_poly.type
_entity_poly.pdbx_seq_one_letter_code
_entity_poly.pdbx_strand_id
1 'polypeptide(L)'
;MPRLHLGDWVDSVVDWLQTNLSWLFDFIATCANGMYDGVNAVLNAPEPLLLAGILAVLAFWLRGLTAGVLSFAGFALIDSLELWEPAMNSFALIIVATVIALVIGVPLGIWTARSQRASAIVRPLLDFTQTMPAMVYLIPAIFFFGVGVPTGIVATIIFGFAPAVRMTELGIRQVDEELVEAADAFGTTPRKTLFGVQLPLALPTIMAGVNQVIMLNLSMVVIAGMVGAGGLGGSVYQAIGNADINLGSEAGISIVVLAIFLDRVVGALGQQISPLGRRAAARVRAMQGLKIWSYRPRPTVAVIGVVILGLVAGGMGVFGGSDTVKTVDATNVGKGKTISVGYIPWDEGVASTFLWKEILEQRGFKVDARQYEAGSLYTGMAGGQIDFQTDS
;
A
#
# COMPACT_ATOMS: atom_id res chain seq x y z
N MET A 1 -5.27 -18.88 40.67
CA MET A 1 -4.64 -19.60 39.55
C MET A 1 -3.26 -18.98 39.33
N PRO A 2 -2.18 -19.74 39.12
CA PRO A 2 -0.90 -19.17 38.80
C PRO A 2 -0.98 -18.41 37.48
N ARG A 3 -0.34 -17.24 37.41
CA ARG A 3 -0.28 -16.42 36.19
C ARG A 3 0.60 -17.14 35.15
N LEU A 4 0.07 -17.46 34.00
CA LEU A 4 0.85 -18.02 32.90
C LEU A 4 1.64 -16.87 32.25
N HIS A 5 2.96 -16.95 32.28
CA HIS A 5 3.87 -15.98 31.68
C HIS A 5 4.06 -16.27 30.17
N LEU A 6 2.93 -16.24 29.41
CA LEU A 6 2.97 -16.47 27.96
C LEU A 6 3.78 -15.42 27.22
N GLY A 7 3.82 -14.17 27.75
CA GLY A 7 4.60 -13.09 27.16
C GLY A 7 6.10 -13.42 27.09
N ASP A 8 6.67 -13.95 28.17
CA ASP A 8 8.09 -14.27 28.25
C ASP A 8 8.49 -15.36 27.23
N TRP A 9 7.56 -16.28 26.92
CA TRP A 9 7.78 -17.30 25.88
C TRP A 9 7.77 -16.68 24.48
N VAL A 10 6.83 -15.77 24.22
CA VAL A 10 6.75 -15.07 22.94
C VAL A 10 7.99 -14.21 22.75
N ASP A 11 8.41 -13.47 23.78
CA ASP A 11 9.61 -12.64 23.78
C ASP A 11 10.86 -13.47 23.44
N SER A 12 11.06 -14.60 24.14
CA SER A 12 12.18 -15.51 23.88
C SER A 12 12.18 -16.06 22.43
N VAL A 13 11.01 -16.33 21.87
CA VAL A 13 10.88 -16.80 20.47
C VAL A 13 11.21 -15.66 19.51
N VAL A 14 10.74 -14.45 19.77
CA VAL A 14 11.03 -13.26 18.94
C VAL A 14 12.53 -12.95 18.95
N ASP A 15 13.16 -12.94 20.12
CA ASP A 15 14.61 -12.73 20.28
C ASP A 15 15.42 -13.78 19.54
N TRP A 16 15.01 -15.07 19.65
CA TRP A 16 15.67 -16.14 18.94
C TRP A 16 15.55 -15.96 17.41
N LEU A 17 14.37 -15.60 16.92
CA LEU A 17 14.14 -15.34 15.50
C LEU A 17 14.98 -14.15 15.01
N GLN A 18 15.02 -13.04 15.76
CA GLN A 18 15.84 -11.87 15.42
C GLN A 18 17.33 -12.22 15.36
N THR A 19 17.83 -12.98 16.34
CA THR A 19 19.25 -13.33 16.41
C THR A 19 19.66 -14.30 15.29
N ASN A 20 18.83 -15.30 14.97
CA ASN A 20 19.22 -16.36 14.05
C ASN A 20 18.75 -16.14 12.61
N LEU A 21 17.69 -15.33 12.39
CA LEU A 21 17.08 -15.08 11.09
C LEU A 21 17.14 -13.60 10.66
N SER A 22 17.99 -12.78 11.28
CA SER A 22 18.16 -11.36 10.92
C SER A 22 18.38 -11.18 9.43
N TRP A 23 19.24 -11.98 8.82
CA TRP A 23 19.54 -11.96 7.40
C TRP A 23 18.28 -12.14 6.51
N LEU A 24 17.32 -12.96 6.97
CA LEU A 24 16.07 -13.20 6.24
C LEU A 24 15.16 -11.97 6.33
N PHE A 25 15.06 -11.37 7.53
CA PHE A 25 14.26 -10.16 7.73
C PHE A 25 14.85 -8.97 6.97
N ASP A 26 16.19 -8.81 6.99
CA ASP A 26 16.90 -7.79 6.21
C ASP A 26 16.69 -7.98 4.71
N PHE A 27 16.73 -9.22 4.23
CA PHE A 27 16.45 -9.54 2.83
C PHE A 27 15.01 -9.18 2.45
N ILE A 28 14.02 -9.56 3.28
CA ILE A 28 12.61 -9.23 3.05
C ILE A 28 12.41 -7.70 3.05
N ALA A 29 13.01 -7.00 4.02
CA ALA A 29 12.95 -5.55 4.10
C ALA A 29 13.56 -4.87 2.87
N THR A 30 14.73 -5.33 2.45
CA THR A 30 15.42 -4.81 1.25
C THR A 30 14.60 -5.05 -0.01
N CYS A 31 14.02 -6.25 -0.18
CA CYS A 31 13.14 -6.53 -1.30
C CYS A 31 11.86 -5.67 -1.27
N ALA A 32 11.23 -5.54 -0.10
CA ALA A 32 10.03 -4.73 0.06
C ALA A 32 10.28 -3.25 -0.24
N ASN A 33 11.38 -2.68 0.32
CA ASN A 33 11.80 -1.31 0.03
C ASN A 33 12.14 -1.13 -1.45
N GLY A 34 12.94 -2.00 -2.03
CA GLY A 34 13.32 -1.88 -3.45
C GLY A 34 12.13 -1.95 -4.40
N MET A 35 11.14 -2.82 -4.12
CA MET A 35 9.92 -2.86 -4.90
C MET A 35 9.07 -1.59 -4.69
N TYR A 36 8.96 -1.13 -3.45
CA TYR A 36 8.23 0.09 -3.11
C TYR A 36 8.85 1.31 -3.76
N ASP A 37 10.15 1.51 -3.60
CA ASP A 37 10.89 2.64 -4.16
C ASP A 37 10.81 2.65 -5.69
N GLY A 38 10.90 1.47 -6.32
CA GLY A 38 10.75 1.34 -7.77
C GLY A 38 9.36 1.74 -8.25
N VAL A 39 8.29 1.28 -7.60
CA VAL A 39 6.92 1.65 -7.95
C VAL A 39 6.66 3.12 -7.62
N ASN A 40 7.13 3.57 -6.46
CA ASN A 40 6.96 4.94 -6.00
C ASN A 40 7.66 5.94 -6.92
N ALA A 41 8.88 5.64 -7.36
CA ALA A 41 9.60 6.46 -8.32
C ALA A 41 8.83 6.60 -9.65
N VAL A 42 8.23 5.51 -10.14
CA VAL A 42 7.42 5.56 -11.39
C VAL A 42 6.15 6.40 -11.20
N LEU A 43 5.51 6.35 -10.03
CA LEU A 43 4.28 7.09 -9.75
C LEU A 43 4.54 8.58 -9.47
N ASN A 44 5.68 8.93 -8.91
CA ASN A 44 6.02 10.33 -8.58
C ASN A 44 6.92 11.01 -9.61
N ALA A 45 7.44 10.28 -10.63
CA ALA A 45 8.25 10.87 -11.68
C ALA A 45 7.50 11.82 -12.62
N PRO A 46 6.25 11.52 -13.07
CA PRO A 46 5.50 12.42 -13.93
C PRO A 46 4.84 13.54 -13.12
N GLU A 47 4.56 14.67 -13.76
CA GLU A 47 3.70 15.69 -13.16
C GLU A 47 2.32 15.13 -12.77
N PRO A 48 1.73 15.58 -11.66
CA PRO A 48 0.46 15.04 -11.13
C PRO A 48 -0.65 14.94 -12.16
N LEU A 49 -0.92 16.00 -12.91
CA LEU A 49 -1.96 16.03 -13.93
C LEU A 49 -1.66 15.08 -15.13
N LEU A 50 -0.39 14.90 -15.46
CA LEU A 50 0.02 13.98 -16.54
C LEU A 50 -0.24 12.55 -16.10
N LEU A 51 0.15 12.15 -14.89
CA LEU A 51 -0.14 10.81 -14.36
C LEU A 51 -1.65 10.61 -14.18
N ALA A 52 -2.38 11.59 -13.68
CA ALA A 52 -3.84 11.56 -13.61
C ALA A 52 -4.46 11.27 -14.99
N GLY A 53 -3.96 11.91 -16.03
CA GLY A 53 -4.37 11.67 -17.42
C GLY A 53 -4.07 10.24 -17.88
N ILE A 54 -2.87 9.72 -17.59
CA ILE A 54 -2.48 8.33 -17.94
C ILE A 54 -3.41 7.32 -17.25
N LEU A 55 -3.64 7.49 -15.95
CA LEU A 55 -4.52 6.61 -15.16
C LEU A 55 -5.97 6.72 -15.62
N ALA A 56 -6.43 7.91 -15.99
CA ALA A 56 -7.75 8.12 -16.55
C ALA A 56 -7.91 7.45 -17.93
N VAL A 57 -6.91 7.52 -18.80
CA VAL A 57 -6.89 6.81 -20.08
C VAL A 57 -6.91 5.30 -19.87
N LEU A 58 -6.18 4.78 -18.89
CA LEU A 58 -6.22 3.37 -18.51
C LEU A 58 -7.64 2.97 -18.08
N ALA A 59 -8.27 3.74 -17.20
CA ALA A 59 -9.63 3.50 -16.72
C ALA A 59 -10.66 3.60 -17.86
N PHE A 60 -10.53 4.62 -18.73
CA PHE A 60 -11.34 4.78 -19.93
C PHE A 60 -11.26 3.55 -20.82
N TRP A 61 -10.07 3.07 -21.09
CA TRP A 61 -9.83 1.95 -21.96
C TRP A 61 -10.38 0.63 -21.41
N LEU A 62 -10.31 0.43 -20.09
CA LEU A 62 -10.81 -0.75 -19.42
C LEU A 62 -12.33 -0.76 -19.22
N ARG A 63 -12.92 0.38 -18.84
CA ARG A 63 -14.34 0.49 -18.42
C ARG A 63 -15.17 1.50 -19.21
N GLY A 64 -14.55 2.32 -20.07
CA GLY A 64 -15.23 3.33 -20.89
C GLY A 64 -15.21 4.74 -20.30
N LEU A 65 -15.91 5.67 -20.98
CA LEU A 65 -15.80 7.12 -20.76
C LEU A 65 -16.09 7.55 -19.30
N THR A 66 -17.13 6.99 -18.70
CA THR A 66 -17.52 7.34 -17.33
C THR A 66 -16.42 7.00 -16.31
N ALA A 67 -15.75 5.86 -16.47
CA ALA A 67 -14.65 5.48 -15.59
C ALA A 67 -13.42 6.39 -15.80
N GLY A 68 -13.11 6.74 -17.04
CA GLY A 68 -12.01 7.65 -17.36
C GLY A 68 -12.24 9.05 -16.78
N VAL A 69 -13.43 9.62 -16.99
CA VAL A 69 -13.77 10.96 -16.48
C VAL A 69 -13.77 11.00 -14.96
N LEU A 70 -14.38 9.99 -14.30
CA LEU A 70 -14.38 9.91 -12.83
C LEU A 70 -12.99 9.71 -12.25
N SER A 71 -12.14 8.92 -12.90
CA SER A 71 -10.74 8.73 -12.47
C SER A 71 -9.95 10.03 -12.60
N PHE A 72 -10.06 10.73 -13.74
CA PHE A 72 -9.39 12.00 -13.93
C PHE A 72 -9.85 13.05 -12.89
N ALA A 73 -11.16 13.19 -12.71
CA ALA A 73 -11.71 14.13 -11.73
C ALA A 73 -11.28 13.77 -10.29
N GLY A 74 -11.23 12.46 -9.95
CA GLY A 74 -10.79 12.02 -8.63
C GLY A 74 -9.31 12.30 -8.38
N PHE A 75 -8.42 12.01 -9.33
CA PHE A 75 -6.99 12.31 -9.19
C PHE A 75 -6.71 13.82 -9.23
N ALA A 76 -7.41 14.59 -10.07
CA ALA A 76 -7.32 16.05 -10.04
C ALA A 76 -7.81 16.65 -8.72
N LEU A 77 -8.81 16.03 -8.08
CA LEU A 77 -9.24 16.41 -6.73
C LEU A 77 -8.13 16.15 -5.72
N ILE A 78 -7.48 14.98 -5.74
CA ILE A 78 -6.36 14.66 -4.85
C ILE A 78 -5.23 15.68 -5.00
N ASP A 79 -4.90 16.08 -6.23
CA ASP A 79 -3.88 17.10 -6.51
C ASP A 79 -4.30 18.47 -5.95
N SER A 80 -5.57 18.85 -6.12
CA SER A 80 -6.10 20.12 -5.59
C SER A 80 -6.14 20.18 -4.04
N LEU A 81 -6.12 19.04 -3.37
CA LEU A 81 -6.06 18.90 -1.92
C LEU A 81 -4.60 18.86 -1.40
N GLU A 82 -3.60 19.01 -2.28
CA GLU A 82 -2.16 18.93 -1.96
C GLU A 82 -1.75 17.55 -1.35
N LEU A 83 -2.54 16.51 -1.60
CA LEU A 83 -2.32 15.15 -1.09
C LEU A 83 -1.80 14.18 -2.16
N TRP A 84 -1.23 14.70 -3.27
CA TRP A 84 -0.74 13.89 -4.38
C TRP A 84 0.35 12.92 -3.94
N GLU A 85 1.41 13.41 -3.33
CA GLU A 85 2.54 12.59 -2.88
C GLU A 85 2.10 11.53 -1.85
N PRO A 86 1.36 11.87 -0.77
CA PRO A 86 0.80 10.87 0.13
C PRO A 86 -0.10 9.85 -0.57
N ALA A 87 -0.87 10.25 -1.59
CA ALA A 87 -1.72 9.33 -2.34
C ALA A 87 -0.90 8.35 -3.19
N MET A 88 0.15 8.81 -3.88
CA MET A 88 1.02 7.96 -4.68
C MET A 88 1.85 7.01 -3.80
N ASN A 89 2.29 7.45 -2.63
CA ASN A 89 2.96 6.62 -1.63
C ASN A 89 2.04 5.47 -1.16
N SER A 90 0.79 5.79 -0.84
CA SER A 90 -0.21 4.76 -0.50
C SER A 90 -0.51 3.83 -1.66
N PHE A 91 -0.61 4.37 -2.87
CA PHE A 91 -0.86 3.59 -4.07
C PHE A 91 0.27 2.61 -4.36
N ALA A 92 1.54 3.04 -4.22
CA ALA A 92 2.73 2.19 -4.33
C ALA A 92 2.68 1.05 -3.31
N LEU A 93 2.39 1.35 -2.04
CA LEU A 93 2.28 0.36 -0.97
C LEU A 93 1.22 -0.69 -1.28
N ILE A 94 0.03 -0.27 -1.72
CA ILE A 94 -1.07 -1.18 -2.08
C ILE A 94 -0.68 -2.09 -3.24
N ILE A 95 -0.06 -1.53 -4.29
CA ILE A 95 0.37 -2.31 -5.46
C ILE A 95 1.38 -3.37 -5.04
N VAL A 96 2.44 -2.98 -4.32
CA VAL A 96 3.51 -3.89 -3.89
C VAL A 96 2.97 -4.96 -2.98
N ALA A 97 2.21 -4.60 -1.94
CA ALA A 97 1.62 -5.56 -1.01
C ALA A 97 0.67 -6.53 -1.74
N THR A 98 -0.15 -6.02 -2.68
CA THR A 98 -1.07 -6.85 -3.45
C THR A 98 -0.32 -7.82 -4.36
N VAL A 99 0.69 -7.36 -5.10
CA VAL A 99 1.49 -8.22 -5.98
C VAL A 99 2.16 -9.34 -5.18
N ILE A 100 2.79 -9.01 -4.05
CA ILE A 100 3.43 -10.03 -3.19
C ILE A 100 2.39 -11.00 -2.62
N ALA A 101 1.27 -10.49 -2.10
CA ALA A 101 0.19 -11.31 -1.59
C ALA A 101 -0.37 -12.29 -2.63
N LEU A 102 -0.47 -11.87 -3.89
CA LEU A 102 -0.92 -12.72 -5.00
C LEU A 102 0.15 -13.72 -5.44
N VAL A 103 1.41 -13.30 -5.51
CA VAL A 103 2.55 -14.19 -5.87
C VAL A 103 2.69 -15.33 -4.87
N ILE A 104 2.41 -15.08 -3.60
CA ILE A 104 2.41 -16.11 -2.55
C ILE A 104 1.06 -16.85 -2.49
N GLY A 105 -0.04 -16.10 -2.48
CA GLY A 105 -1.37 -16.62 -2.22
C GLY A 105 -1.92 -17.49 -3.34
N VAL A 106 -1.72 -17.13 -4.60
CA VAL A 106 -2.23 -17.93 -5.73
C VAL A 106 -1.55 -19.30 -5.84
N PRO A 107 -0.20 -19.44 -5.80
CA PRO A 107 0.45 -20.74 -5.78
C PRO A 107 0.05 -21.58 -4.55
N LEU A 108 -0.06 -20.96 -3.38
CA LEU A 108 -0.52 -21.65 -2.17
C LEU A 108 -1.97 -22.14 -2.32
N GLY A 109 -2.85 -21.33 -2.92
CA GLY A 109 -4.23 -21.72 -3.24
C GLY A 109 -4.33 -22.86 -4.26
N ILE A 110 -3.44 -22.89 -5.26
CA ILE A 110 -3.33 -24.02 -6.18
C ILE A 110 -2.89 -25.29 -5.46
N TRP A 111 -1.92 -25.18 -4.55
CA TRP A 111 -1.45 -26.31 -3.77
C TRP A 111 -2.52 -26.85 -2.84
N THR A 112 -3.25 -26.00 -2.12
CA THR A 112 -4.36 -26.40 -1.25
C THR A 112 -5.54 -26.98 -2.05
N ALA A 113 -5.81 -26.48 -3.24
CA ALA A 113 -6.83 -27.05 -4.13
C ALA A 113 -6.55 -28.50 -4.51
N ARG A 114 -5.27 -28.85 -4.69
CA ARG A 114 -4.82 -30.18 -5.13
C ARG A 114 -4.51 -31.14 -4.00
N SER A 115 -4.37 -30.69 -2.78
CA SER A 115 -3.98 -31.50 -1.63
C SER A 115 -4.91 -31.25 -0.45
N GLN A 116 -5.69 -32.27 -0.09
CA GLN A 116 -6.57 -32.24 1.07
C GLN A 116 -5.76 -32.01 2.37
N ARG A 117 -4.54 -32.60 2.46
CA ARG A 117 -3.65 -32.42 3.61
C ARG A 117 -3.12 -30.97 3.69
N ALA A 118 -2.72 -30.41 2.57
CA ALA A 118 -2.29 -29.01 2.52
C ALA A 118 -3.43 -28.06 2.94
N SER A 119 -4.63 -28.29 2.41
CA SER A 119 -5.82 -27.53 2.78
C SER A 119 -6.13 -27.61 4.28
N ALA A 120 -6.04 -28.81 4.88
CA ALA A 120 -6.30 -29.02 6.31
C ALA A 120 -5.30 -28.29 7.23
N ILE A 121 -4.07 -28.05 6.77
CA ILE A 121 -3.04 -27.31 7.52
C ILE A 121 -3.16 -25.80 7.27
N VAL A 122 -3.33 -25.40 6.01
CA VAL A 122 -3.30 -23.99 5.63
C VAL A 122 -4.55 -23.23 6.07
N ARG A 123 -5.75 -23.87 5.99
CA ARG A 123 -7.00 -23.20 6.39
C ARG A 123 -7.00 -22.70 7.84
N PRO A 124 -6.62 -23.47 8.88
CA PRO A 124 -6.55 -22.94 10.24
C PRO A 124 -5.57 -21.78 10.40
N LEU A 125 -4.45 -21.80 9.66
CA LEU A 125 -3.48 -20.67 9.67
C LEU A 125 -4.11 -19.42 9.08
N LEU A 126 -4.85 -19.56 7.96
CA LEU A 126 -5.57 -18.42 7.36
C LEU A 126 -6.69 -17.92 8.28
N ASP A 127 -7.40 -18.83 8.96
CA ASP A 127 -8.43 -18.46 9.94
C ASP A 127 -7.82 -17.66 11.09
N PHE A 128 -6.67 -18.11 11.61
CA PHE A 128 -5.94 -17.42 12.65
C PHE A 128 -5.54 -15.99 12.21
N THR A 129 -4.95 -15.85 11.01
CA THR A 129 -4.55 -14.51 10.51
C THR A 129 -5.75 -13.58 10.32
N GLN A 130 -6.92 -14.06 9.98
CA GLN A 130 -8.11 -13.23 9.75
C GLN A 130 -8.93 -12.94 11.00
N THR A 131 -8.80 -13.76 12.04
CA THR A 131 -9.49 -13.54 13.33
C THR A 131 -8.72 -12.60 14.25
N MET A 132 -7.41 -12.48 14.09
CA MET A 132 -6.61 -11.53 14.85
C MET A 132 -6.90 -10.09 14.43
N PRO A 133 -7.05 -9.16 15.37
CA PRO A 133 -7.11 -7.73 15.04
C PRO A 133 -5.84 -7.29 14.29
N ALA A 134 -6.02 -6.47 13.26
CA ALA A 134 -4.92 -6.04 12.39
C ALA A 134 -3.75 -5.40 13.16
N MET A 135 -4.04 -4.65 14.22
CA MET A 135 -3.03 -4.05 15.11
C MET A 135 -2.09 -5.07 15.76
N VAL A 136 -2.54 -6.32 15.99
CA VAL A 136 -1.73 -7.32 16.68
C VAL A 136 -0.56 -7.80 15.81
N TYR A 137 -0.69 -7.78 14.47
CA TYR A 137 0.43 -8.11 13.56
C TYR A 137 1.51 -7.05 13.53
N LEU A 138 1.14 -5.80 13.82
CA LEU A 138 2.11 -4.70 13.77
C LEU A 138 3.20 -4.86 14.82
N ILE A 139 2.86 -5.40 16.00
CA ILE A 139 3.82 -5.57 17.09
C ILE A 139 5.01 -6.41 16.62
N PRO A 140 4.85 -7.69 16.22
CA PRO A 140 5.99 -8.48 15.72
C PRO A 140 6.59 -7.89 14.43
N ALA A 141 5.78 -7.28 13.55
CA ALA A 141 6.32 -6.66 12.35
C ALA A 141 7.27 -5.49 12.66
N ILE A 142 6.95 -4.64 13.64
CA ILE A 142 7.85 -3.58 14.11
C ILE A 142 9.13 -4.17 14.70
N PHE A 143 9.02 -5.22 15.49
CA PHE A 143 10.20 -5.86 16.07
C PHE A 143 11.14 -6.43 15.01
N PHE A 144 10.62 -7.02 13.93
CA PHE A 144 11.45 -7.64 12.89
C PHE A 144 11.93 -6.65 11.82
N PHE A 145 11.15 -5.63 11.48
CA PHE A 145 11.42 -4.73 10.35
C PHE A 145 11.63 -3.27 10.73
N GLY A 146 11.48 -2.94 12.03
CA GLY A 146 11.53 -1.55 12.50
C GLY A 146 10.27 -0.75 12.13
N VAL A 147 10.31 0.55 12.38
CA VAL A 147 9.24 1.49 11.98
C VAL A 147 9.47 1.91 10.53
N GLY A 148 8.44 1.87 9.69
CA GLY A 148 8.53 2.32 8.30
C GLY A 148 7.79 1.47 7.28
N VAL A 149 8.12 1.69 6.01
CA VAL A 149 7.47 1.08 4.85
C VAL A 149 7.51 -0.46 4.87
N PRO A 150 8.64 -1.15 5.19
CA PRO A 150 8.67 -2.60 5.19
C PRO A 150 7.65 -3.22 6.16
N THR A 151 7.54 -2.64 7.35
CA THR A 151 6.57 -3.07 8.37
C THR A 151 5.14 -2.93 7.87
N GLY A 152 4.82 -1.78 7.25
CA GLY A 152 3.52 -1.54 6.64
C GLY A 152 3.19 -2.55 5.53
N ILE A 153 4.15 -2.83 4.64
CA ILE A 153 3.98 -3.80 3.56
C ILE A 153 3.76 -5.21 4.11
N VAL A 154 4.61 -5.68 5.02
CA VAL A 154 4.52 -7.03 5.58
C VAL A 154 3.20 -7.24 6.33
N ALA A 155 2.80 -6.28 7.18
CA ALA A 155 1.52 -6.36 7.87
C ALA A 155 0.34 -6.38 6.89
N THR A 156 0.40 -5.57 5.83
CA THR A 156 -0.63 -5.52 4.78
C THR A 156 -0.70 -6.84 4.01
N ILE A 157 0.44 -7.48 3.71
CA ILE A 157 0.49 -8.79 3.06
C ILE A 157 -0.16 -9.84 3.95
N ILE A 158 0.22 -9.92 5.23
CA ILE A 158 -0.31 -10.92 6.18
C ILE A 158 -1.84 -10.80 6.29
N PHE A 159 -2.36 -9.59 6.30
CA PHE A 159 -3.79 -9.35 6.38
C PHE A 159 -4.53 -9.68 5.08
N GLY A 160 -3.92 -9.32 3.95
CA GLY A 160 -4.57 -9.37 2.63
C GLY A 160 -4.44 -10.69 1.89
N PHE A 161 -3.45 -11.57 2.20
CA PHE A 161 -3.18 -12.72 1.34
C PHE A 161 -4.20 -13.88 1.48
N ALA A 162 -4.91 -13.99 2.60
CA ALA A 162 -5.84 -15.09 2.84
C ALA A 162 -6.96 -15.22 1.79
N PRO A 163 -7.62 -14.14 1.33
CA PRO A 163 -8.56 -14.24 0.21
C PRO A 163 -7.93 -14.74 -1.09
N ALA A 164 -6.69 -14.38 -1.38
CA ALA A 164 -5.99 -14.90 -2.56
C ALA A 164 -5.90 -16.43 -2.54
N VAL A 165 -5.52 -16.99 -1.40
CA VAL A 165 -5.45 -18.44 -1.21
C VAL A 165 -6.83 -19.08 -1.31
N ARG A 166 -7.80 -18.60 -0.53
CA ARG A 166 -9.14 -19.19 -0.44
C ARG A 166 -9.90 -19.15 -1.75
N MET A 167 -9.89 -17.98 -2.42
CA MET A 167 -10.60 -17.85 -3.69
C MET A 167 -9.93 -18.60 -4.83
N THR A 168 -8.60 -18.79 -4.79
CA THR A 168 -7.90 -19.65 -5.73
C THR A 168 -8.25 -21.12 -5.49
N GLU A 169 -8.21 -21.58 -4.24
CA GLU A 169 -8.62 -22.93 -3.86
C GLU A 169 -10.07 -23.21 -4.27
N LEU A 170 -10.97 -22.32 -3.90
CA LEU A 170 -12.39 -22.41 -4.20
C LEU A 170 -12.65 -22.46 -5.71
N GLY A 171 -12.05 -21.53 -6.45
CA GLY A 171 -12.24 -21.45 -7.89
C GLY A 171 -11.79 -22.70 -8.62
N ILE A 172 -10.69 -23.32 -8.19
CA ILE A 172 -10.19 -24.57 -8.79
C ILE A 172 -11.10 -25.75 -8.41
N ARG A 173 -11.56 -25.83 -7.15
CA ARG A 173 -12.42 -26.93 -6.68
C ARG A 173 -13.85 -26.85 -7.20
N GLN A 174 -14.31 -25.66 -7.61
CA GLN A 174 -15.64 -25.45 -8.19
C GLN A 174 -15.72 -25.72 -9.70
N VAL A 175 -14.59 -26.05 -10.34
CA VAL A 175 -14.62 -26.46 -11.74
C VAL A 175 -15.37 -27.80 -11.85
N ASP A 176 -16.30 -27.85 -12.80
CA ASP A 176 -17.14 -29.00 -13.06
C ASP A 176 -16.32 -30.28 -13.26
N GLU A 177 -16.61 -31.29 -12.47
CA GLU A 177 -15.89 -32.59 -12.50
C GLU A 177 -15.99 -33.24 -13.86
N GLU A 178 -17.13 -33.12 -14.56
CA GLU A 178 -17.31 -33.68 -15.91
C GLU A 178 -16.28 -33.11 -16.90
N LEU A 179 -15.89 -31.84 -16.77
CA LEU A 179 -14.88 -31.22 -17.64
C LEU A 179 -13.47 -31.76 -17.31
N VAL A 180 -13.20 -32.03 -16.04
CA VAL A 180 -11.92 -32.60 -15.59
C VAL A 180 -11.82 -34.06 -16.04
N GLU A 181 -12.86 -34.86 -15.84
CA GLU A 181 -12.95 -36.25 -16.29
C GLU A 181 -12.83 -36.36 -17.81
N ALA A 182 -13.50 -35.48 -18.56
CA ALA A 182 -13.37 -35.44 -20.00
C ALA A 182 -11.92 -35.19 -20.44
N ALA A 183 -11.24 -34.21 -19.79
CA ALA A 183 -9.83 -33.95 -20.07
C ALA A 183 -8.94 -35.15 -19.78
N ASP A 184 -9.18 -35.85 -18.67
CA ASP A 184 -8.42 -37.03 -18.28
C ASP A 184 -8.71 -38.21 -19.24
N ALA A 185 -9.96 -38.39 -19.69
CA ALA A 185 -10.35 -39.40 -20.70
C ALA A 185 -9.62 -39.20 -22.04
N PHE A 186 -9.31 -37.93 -22.39
CA PHE A 186 -8.48 -37.62 -23.56
C PHE A 186 -6.98 -37.73 -23.30
N GLY A 187 -6.56 -38.29 -22.14
CA GLY A 187 -5.17 -38.60 -21.79
C GLY A 187 -4.34 -37.33 -21.44
N THR A 188 -4.98 -36.27 -20.97
CA THR A 188 -4.23 -35.07 -20.54
C THR A 188 -3.50 -35.37 -19.22
N THR A 189 -2.29 -34.80 -19.08
CA THR A 189 -1.56 -34.93 -17.81
C THR A 189 -2.18 -33.97 -16.78
N PRO A 190 -2.09 -34.27 -15.45
CA PRO A 190 -2.67 -33.45 -14.39
C PRO A 190 -2.21 -31.98 -14.41
N ARG A 191 -1.01 -31.68 -14.93
CA ARG A 191 -0.55 -30.31 -15.14
C ARG A 191 -1.27 -29.63 -16.29
N LYS A 192 -1.49 -30.33 -17.41
CA LYS A 192 -2.22 -29.79 -18.56
C LYS A 192 -3.69 -29.56 -18.22
N THR A 193 -4.32 -30.45 -17.47
CA THR A 193 -5.68 -30.29 -16.95
C THR A 193 -5.78 -29.05 -16.06
N LEU A 194 -4.82 -28.86 -15.14
CA LEU A 194 -4.79 -27.67 -14.28
C LEU A 194 -4.68 -26.37 -15.09
N PHE A 195 -3.65 -26.24 -15.92
CA PHE A 195 -3.37 -24.99 -16.62
C PHE A 195 -4.27 -24.75 -17.84
N GLY A 196 -4.74 -25.82 -18.49
CA GLY A 196 -5.57 -25.76 -19.69
C GLY A 196 -7.07 -25.71 -19.44
N VAL A 197 -7.56 -26.28 -18.34
CA VAL A 197 -8.99 -26.39 -18.03
C VAL A 197 -9.32 -25.69 -16.71
N GLN A 198 -8.75 -26.15 -15.59
CA GLN A 198 -9.18 -25.71 -14.27
C GLN A 198 -8.86 -24.23 -14.03
N LEU A 199 -7.62 -23.78 -14.22
CA LEU A 199 -7.22 -22.38 -14.00
C LEU A 199 -7.97 -21.38 -14.89
N PRO A 200 -8.13 -21.61 -16.20
CA PRO A 200 -8.92 -20.70 -17.05
C PRO A 200 -10.39 -20.60 -16.63
N LEU A 201 -10.99 -21.69 -16.14
CA LEU A 201 -12.37 -21.68 -15.64
C LEU A 201 -12.49 -21.08 -14.23
N ALA A 202 -11.46 -21.24 -13.40
CA ALA A 202 -11.37 -20.68 -12.05
C ALA A 202 -11.06 -19.15 -12.04
N LEU A 203 -10.57 -18.60 -13.16
CA LEU A 203 -10.16 -17.19 -13.24
C LEU A 203 -11.19 -16.18 -12.72
N PRO A 204 -12.50 -16.28 -12.98
CA PRO A 204 -13.47 -15.35 -12.42
C PRO A 204 -13.46 -15.32 -10.89
N THR A 205 -13.40 -16.49 -10.26
CA THR A 205 -13.36 -16.63 -8.80
C THR A 205 -12.02 -16.15 -8.23
N ILE A 206 -10.91 -16.46 -8.90
CA ILE A 206 -9.57 -15.95 -8.52
C ILE A 206 -9.54 -14.43 -8.59
N MET A 207 -10.10 -13.82 -9.65
CA MET A 207 -10.16 -12.37 -9.77
C MET A 207 -11.07 -11.69 -8.75
N ALA A 208 -12.12 -12.38 -8.29
CA ALA A 208 -12.89 -11.91 -7.13
C ALA A 208 -12.01 -11.90 -5.86
N GLY A 209 -11.15 -12.91 -5.69
CA GLY A 209 -10.13 -12.93 -4.64
C GLY A 209 -9.14 -11.79 -4.74
N VAL A 210 -8.62 -11.51 -5.94
CA VAL A 210 -7.73 -10.36 -6.19
C VAL A 210 -8.38 -9.05 -5.76
N ASN A 211 -9.64 -8.84 -6.14
CA ASN A 211 -10.38 -7.64 -5.75
C ASN A 211 -10.53 -7.53 -4.22
N GLN A 212 -10.80 -8.64 -3.55
CA GLN A 212 -10.90 -8.68 -2.10
C GLN A 212 -9.56 -8.39 -1.40
N VAL A 213 -8.45 -8.92 -1.93
CA VAL A 213 -7.09 -8.58 -1.45
C VAL A 213 -6.84 -7.09 -1.50
N ILE A 214 -7.16 -6.44 -2.63
CA ILE A 214 -6.97 -5.00 -2.80
C ILE A 214 -7.78 -4.20 -1.80
N MET A 215 -9.06 -4.56 -1.60
CA MET A 215 -9.93 -3.90 -0.62
C MET A 215 -9.41 -4.02 0.80
N LEU A 216 -8.90 -5.20 1.19
CA LEU A 216 -8.30 -5.41 2.50
C LEU A 216 -6.98 -4.63 2.64
N ASN A 217 -6.12 -4.67 1.63
CA ASN A 217 -4.86 -3.92 1.63
C ASN A 217 -5.11 -2.41 1.72
N LEU A 218 -6.14 -1.91 1.06
CA LEU A 218 -6.53 -0.51 1.14
C LEU A 218 -6.99 -0.12 2.55
N SER A 219 -7.72 -1.00 3.23
CA SER A 219 -8.10 -0.79 4.63
C SER A 219 -6.87 -0.77 5.56
N MET A 220 -5.83 -1.53 5.21
CA MET A 220 -4.57 -1.57 5.98
C MET A 220 -3.69 -0.33 5.79
N VAL A 221 -3.89 0.49 4.75
CA VAL A 221 -3.09 1.70 4.50
C VAL A 221 -3.11 2.65 5.69
N VAL A 222 -4.27 2.85 6.32
CA VAL A 222 -4.39 3.72 7.50
C VAL A 222 -3.58 3.16 8.67
N ILE A 223 -3.66 1.86 8.89
CA ILE A 223 -2.94 1.17 9.96
C ILE A 223 -1.43 1.16 9.67
N ALA A 224 -1.03 0.97 8.41
CA ALA A 224 0.36 1.08 7.99
C ALA A 224 0.94 2.49 8.22
N GLY A 225 0.12 3.53 8.04
CA GLY A 225 0.48 4.91 8.37
C GLY A 225 0.85 5.11 9.85
N MET A 226 0.19 4.39 10.76
CA MET A 226 0.49 4.46 12.20
C MET A 226 1.87 3.90 12.56
N VAL A 227 2.43 3.03 11.73
CA VAL A 227 3.76 2.44 11.92
C VAL A 227 4.82 3.09 11.03
N GLY A 228 4.58 4.31 10.58
CA GLY A 228 5.56 5.09 9.83
C GLY A 228 5.70 4.73 8.36
N ALA A 229 4.76 3.97 7.78
CA ALA A 229 4.77 3.71 6.34
C ALA A 229 4.40 4.95 5.49
N GLY A 230 3.96 6.03 6.13
CA GLY A 230 3.63 7.30 5.46
C GLY A 230 2.35 7.24 4.64
N GLY A 231 2.33 8.00 3.55
CA GLY A 231 1.20 8.08 2.62
C GLY A 231 -0.06 8.68 3.24
N LEU A 232 -1.22 8.45 2.62
CA LEU A 232 -2.53 8.92 3.12
C LEU A 232 -2.86 8.36 4.52
N GLY A 233 -2.36 7.16 4.85
CA GLY A 233 -2.50 6.59 6.19
C GLY A 233 -1.80 7.44 7.23
N GLY A 234 -0.61 7.95 6.93
CA GLY A 234 0.13 8.89 7.76
C GLY A 234 -0.62 10.21 7.94
N SER A 235 -1.21 10.75 6.85
CA SER A 235 -2.04 11.97 6.91
C SER A 235 -3.27 11.78 7.81
N VAL A 236 -3.97 10.64 7.70
CA VAL A 236 -5.09 10.31 8.59
C VAL A 236 -4.63 10.21 10.05
N TYR A 237 -3.50 9.55 10.30
CA TYR A 237 -2.95 9.41 11.65
C TYR A 237 -2.58 10.78 12.26
N GLN A 238 -1.93 11.62 11.47
CA GLN A 238 -1.60 12.99 11.85
C GLN A 238 -2.87 13.81 12.15
N ALA A 239 -3.90 13.68 11.32
CA ALA A 239 -5.19 14.35 11.52
C ALA A 239 -5.86 13.93 12.83
N ILE A 240 -5.79 12.64 13.18
CA ILE A 240 -6.31 12.13 14.46
C ILE A 240 -5.51 12.71 15.64
N GLY A 241 -4.18 12.71 15.55
CA GLY A 241 -3.31 13.24 16.60
C GLY A 241 -3.52 14.74 16.86
N ASN A 242 -3.74 15.51 15.81
CA ASN A 242 -3.94 16.96 15.88
C ASN A 242 -5.42 17.38 16.00
N ALA A 243 -6.36 16.42 16.02
CA ALA A 243 -7.80 16.67 15.93
C ALA A 243 -8.18 17.55 14.71
N ASP A 244 -7.45 17.41 13.59
CA ASP A 244 -7.65 18.17 12.36
C ASP A 244 -8.67 17.45 11.45
N ILE A 245 -9.92 17.94 11.52
CA ILE A 245 -11.04 17.38 10.76
C ILE A 245 -10.84 17.65 9.25
N ASN A 246 -10.20 18.76 8.87
CA ASN A 246 -10.00 19.11 7.46
C ASN A 246 -9.06 18.11 6.81
N LEU A 247 -7.84 17.97 7.35
CA LEU A 247 -6.86 16.98 6.85
C LEU A 247 -7.42 15.56 6.88
N GLY A 248 -8.12 15.17 7.96
CA GLY A 248 -8.72 13.84 8.10
C GLY A 248 -9.77 13.54 7.03
N SER A 249 -10.64 14.51 6.73
CA SER A 249 -11.66 14.35 5.69
C SER A 249 -11.06 14.34 4.27
N GLU A 250 -10.09 15.18 3.99
CA GLU A 250 -9.38 15.24 2.70
C GLU A 250 -8.59 13.95 2.43
N ALA A 251 -7.84 13.47 3.41
CA ALA A 251 -7.15 12.19 3.31
C ALA A 251 -8.12 11.01 3.15
N GLY A 252 -9.24 11.01 3.89
CA GLY A 252 -10.29 10.00 3.76
C GLY A 252 -10.92 9.97 2.37
N ILE A 253 -11.27 11.14 1.82
CA ILE A 253 -11.79 11.26 0.45
C ILE A 253 -10.76 10.74 -0.57
N SER A 254 -9.49 11.08 -0.40
CA SER A 254 -8.40 10.63 -1.27
C SER A 254 -8.23 9.12 -1.26
N ILE A 255 -8.36 8.46 -0.09
CA ILE A 255 -8.38 6.99 0.03
C ILE A 255 -9.58 6.40 -0.73
N VAL A 256 -10.76 7.00 -0.62
CA VAL A 256 -11.96 6.54 -1.33
C VAL A 256 -11.79 6.66 -2.84
N VAL A 257 -11.17 7.72 -3.34
CA VAL A 257 -10.86 7.88 -4.76
C VAL A 257 -9.93 6.77 -5.24
N LEU A 258 -8.85 6.47 -4.52
CA LEU A 258 -7.95 5.35 -4.83
C LEU A 258 -8.69 4.01 -4.81
N ALA A 259 -9.58 3.81 -3.82
CA ALA A 259 -10.41 2.61 -3.72
C ALA A 259 -11.26 2.39 -4.96
N ILE A 260 -12.02 3.43 -5.35
CA ILE A 260 -12.91 3.38 -6.51
C ILE A 260 -12.10 3.14 -7.79
N PHE A 261 -10.96 3.79 -7.94
CA PHE A 261 -10.09 3.60 -9.11
C PHE A 261 -9.59 2.15 -9.20
N LEU A 262 -9.01 1.63 -8.11
CA LEU A 262 -8.48 0.26 -8.06
C LEU A 262 -9.57 -0.79 -8.31
N ASP A 263 -10.72 -0.69 -7.64
CA ASP A 263 -11.85 -1.59 -7.85
C ASP A 263 -12.30 -1.61 -9.33
N ARG A 264 -12.42 -0.41 -9.93
CA ARG A 264 -12.86 -0.30 -11.33
C ARG A 264 -11.86 -0.90 -12.31
N VAL A 265 -10.56 -0.63 -12.11
CA VAL A 265 -9.49 -1.11 -12.99
C VAL A 265 -9.34 -2.62 -12.85
N VAL A 266 -9.22 -3.14 -11.63
CA VAL A 266 -8.98 -4.57 -11.39
C VAL A 266 -10.20 -5.41 -11.74
N GLY A 267 -11.40 -4.96 -11.39
CA GLY A 267 -12.64 -5.63 -11.78
C GLY A 267 -12.80 -5.71 -13.31
N ALA A 268 -12.35 -4.69 -14.05
CA ALA A 268 -12.35 -4.73 -15.51
C ALA A 268 -11.28 -5.66 -16.10
N LEU A 269 -10.09 -5.70 -15.50
CA LEU A 269 -9.04 -6.65 -15.88
C LEU A 269 -9.52 -8.09 -15.71
N GLY A 270 -10.15 -8.40 -14.57
CA GLY A 270 -10.73 -9.71 -14.31
C GLY A 270 -11.72 -10.17 -15.37
N GLN A 271 -12.61 -9.27 -15.82
CA GLN A 271 -13.58 -9.58 -16.88
C GLN A 271 -12.91 -9.81 -18.24
N GLN A 272 -11.80 -9.14 -18.53
CA GLN A 272 -11.11 -9.28 -19.82
C GLN A 272 -10.21 -10.51 -19.89
N ILE A 273 -9.64 -10.93 -18.78
CA ILE A 273 -8.76 -12.10 -18.72
C ILE A 273 -9.56 -13.40 -18.78
N SER A 274 -10.76 -13.43 -18.18
CA SER A 274 -11.62 -14.63 -18.17
C SER A 274 -12.20 -14.93 -19.56
N PRO A 275 -12.08 -16.20 -20.07
CA PRO A 275 -12.69 -16.61 -21.33
C PRO A 275 -14.21 -16.48 -21.33
N LEU A 276 -14.86 -16.76 -20.18
CA LEU A 276 -16.30 -16.60 -19.99
C LEU A 276 -16.71 -15.13 -19.93
N GLY A 277 -15.93 -14.29 -19.27
CA GLY A 277 -16.15 -12.85 -19.21
C GLY A 277 -16.04 -12.19 -20.59
N ARG A 278 -15.14 -12.65 -21.46
CA ARG A 278 -15.04 -12.17 -22.86
C ARG A 278 -16.29 -12.52 -23.66
N ARG A 279 -16.86 -13.71 -23.50
CA ARG A 279 -18.10 -14.12 -24.18
C ARG A 279 -19.31 -13.37 -23.65
N ALA A 280 -19.42 -13.16 -22.34
CA ALA A 280 -20.49 -12.36 -21.73
C ALA A 280 -20.42 -10.91 -22.17
N ALA A 281 -19.25 -10.30 -22.16
CA ALA A 281 -19.03 -8.93 -22.64
C ALA A 281 -19.35 -8.78 -24.15
N ALA A 282 -19.04 -9.79 -24.97
CA ALA A 282 -19.40 -9.81 -26.39
C ALA A 282 -20.93 -9.89 -26.61
N ARG A 283 -21.65 -10.71 -25.80
CA ARG A 283 -23.12 -10.79 -25.85
C ARG A 283 -23.81 -9.47 -25.47
N VAL A 284 -23.36 -8.85 -24.38
CA VAL A 284 -23.91 -7.56 -23.93
C VAL A 284 -23.69 -6.46 -24.98
N ARG A 285 -22.53 -6.47 -25.66
CA ARG A 285 -22.24 -5.55 -26.78
C ARG A 285 -23.15 -5.78 -27.98
N ALA A 286 -23.42 -7.04 -28.31
CA ALA A 286 -24.31 -7.40 -29.40
C ALA A 286 -25.78 -6.96 -29.14
N MET A 287 -26.21 -6.98 -27.87
CA MET A 287 -27.55 -6.55 -27.47
C MET A 287 -27.72 -5.02 -27.40
N GLN A 288 -26.66 -4.27 -27.12
CA GLN A 288 -26.75 -2.82 -26.89
C GLN A 288 -26.74 -1.97 -28.17
N GLY A 289 -26.55 -2.55 -29.38
CA GLY A 289 -26.77 -1.89 -30.67
C GLY A 289 -26.08 -0.54 -30.94
N LEU A 290 -25.26 -0.05 -30.04
CA LEU A 290 -24.65 1.28 -30.06
C LEU A 290 -23.29 1.27 -30.77
N LYS A 291 -23.34 1.76 -32.00
CA LYS A 291 -22.26 1.76 -32.99
C LYS A 291 -21.19 2.83 -32.83
N ILE A 292 -21.18 3.61 -31.80
CA ILE A 292 -20.29 4.76 -31.70
C ILE A 292 -19.37 4.59 -30.51
N TRP A 293 -18.06 4.46 -30.75
CA TRP A 293 -16.95 4.43 -29.76
C TRP A 293 -16.55 3.07 -29.14
N SER A 294 -16.51 2.00 -29.92
CA SER A 294 -15.99 0.69 -29.44
C SER A 294 -14.64 0.30 -30.06
N TYR A 295 -13.77 1.24 -30.38
CA TYR A 295 -12.39 0.90 -30.72
C TYR A 295 -11.60 0.62 -29.44
N ARG A 296 -11.44 -0.67 -29.13
CA ARG A 296 -10.56 -1.14 -28.04
C ARG A 296 -9.37 -1.87 -28.66
N PRO A 297 -8.15 -1.34 -28.55
CA PRO A 297 -6.96 -2.07 -28.96
C PRO A 297 -6.81 -3.35 -28.13
N ARG A 298 -6.09 -4.33 -28.66
CA ARG A 298 -5.83 -5.60 -27.96
C ARG A 298 -5.16 -5.36 -26.61
N PRO A 299 -5.50 -6.12 -25.53
CA PRO A 299 -4.97 -5.88 -24.17
C PRO A 299 -3.43 -5.88 -24.11
N THR A 300 -2.77 -6.69 -24.94
CA THR A 300 -1.31 -6.71 -25.07
C THR A 300 -0.70 -5.39 -25.57
N VAL A 301 -1.41 -4.67 -26.45
CA VAL A 301 -0.95 -3.39 -27.01
C VAL A 301 -1.05 -2.27 -25.97
N ALA A 302 -1.99 -2.35 -25.04
CA ALA A 302 -2.17 -1.34 -24.03
C ALA A 302 -1.21 -1.49 -22.84
N VAL A 303 -0.96 -2.71 -22.41
CA VAL A 303 0.09 -2.96 -21.39
C VAL A 303 1.44 -2.49 -21.95
N ILE A 304 1.73 -2.79 -23.20
CA ILE A 304 2.93 -2.29 -23.90
C ILE A 304 2.87 -0.77 -24.03
N GLY A 305 1.72 -0.18 -24.35
CA GLY A 305 1.55 1.27 -24.47
C GLY A 305 1.74 2.00 -23.13
N VAL A 306 1.22 1.47 -22.04
CA VAL A 306 1.39 2.03 -20.68
C VAL A 306 2.84 1.87 -20.22
N VAL A 307 3.47 0.73 -20.49
CA VAL A 307 4.90 0.51 -20.16
C VAL A 307 5.79 1.42 -21.02
N ILE A 308 5.51 1.57 -22.31
CA ILE A 308 6.27 2.48 -23.17
C ILE A 308 6.05 3.95 -22.79
N LEU A 309 4.81 4.36 -22.47
CA LEU A 309 4.52 5.72 -21.99
C LEU A 309 5.18 5.98 -20.62
N GLY A 310 5.20 5.00 -19.72
CA GLY A 310 5.92 5.08 -18.45
C GLY A 310 7.43 5.16 -18.65
N LEU A 311 7.99 4.38 -19.58
CA LEU A 311 9.42 4.42 -19.93
C LEU A 311 9.80 5.72 -20.65
N VAL A 312 8.94 6.24 -21.52
CA VAL A 312 9.17 7.52 -22.22
C VAL A 312 9.02 8.71 -21.26
N ALA A 313 8.04 8.69 -20.36
CA ALA A 313 7.90 9.72 -19.33
C ALA A 313 9.04 9.66 -18.30
N GLY A 314 9.45 8.47 -17.86
CA GLY A 314 10.62 8.28 -17.00
C GLY A 314 11.93 8.65 -17.70
N GLY A 315 12.06 8.36 -19.01
CA GLY A 315 13.22 8.73 -19.81
C GLY A 315 13.35 10.25 -20.07
N MET A 316 12.24 10.96 -20.17
CA MET A 316 12.27 12.43 -20.29
C MET A 316 12.54 13.12 -18.94
N GLY A 317 12.14 12.52 -17.81
CA GLY A 317 12.47 13.04 -16.48
C GLY A 317 13.94 12.90 -16.10
N VAL A 318 14.66 11.91 -16.67
CA VAL A 318 16.10 11.72 -16.44
C VAL A 318 16.94 12.74 -17.20
N PHE A 319 16.41 13.37 -18.28
CA PHE A 319 17.11 14.39 -19.08
C PHE A 319 16.59 15.82 -18.86
N GLY A 320 15.52 15.99 -18.04
CA GLY A 320 14.94 17.28 -17.72
C GLY A 320 15.41 17.82 -16.37
N GLY A 321 16.46 18.68 -16.41
CA GLY A 321 16.73 19.68 -15.40
C GLY A 321 17.18 19.14 -14.04
N SER A 322 18.47 19.08 -13.84
CA SER A 322 19.05 19.33 -12.54
C SER A 322 18.66 20.76 -12.13
N ASP A 323 17.51 20.95 -11.50
CA ASP A 323 17.34 22.05 -10.59
C ASP A 323 18.35 21.80 -9.47
N THR A 324 19.49 22.44 -9.62
CA THR A 324 20.41 22.62 -8.52
C THR A 324 19.58 23.24 -7.39
N VAL A 325 19.19 22.38 -6.46
CA VAL A 325 18.85 22.82 -5.12
C VAL A 325 20.02 23.70 -4.73
N LYS A 326 19.82 25.02 -4.69
CA LYS A 326 20.75 25.92 -4.08
C LYS A 326 20.92 25.38 -2.67
N THR A 327 22.02 24.69 -2.43
CA THR A 327 22.49 24.40 -1.09
C THR A 327 22.68 25.75 -0.45
N VAL A 328 21.64 26.19 0.26
CA VAL A 328 21.75 27.30 1.21
C VAL A 328 22.81 26.82 2.18
N ASP A 329 23.86 27.59 2.28
CA ASP A 329 24.99 27.31 3.16
C ASP A 329 24.45 27.10 4.58
N ALA A 330 24.29 25.83 4.98
CA ALA A 330 23.52 25.44 6.17
C ALA A 330 24.19 25.85 7.48
N THR A 331 25.39 26.39 7.40
CA THR A 331 26.24 26.74 8.56
C THR A 331 25.91 28.11 9.19
N ASN A 332 25.09 28.95 8.57
CA ASN A 332 24.85 30.32 9.07
C ASN A 332 23.41 30.83 8.94
N VAL A 333 22.43 29.93 8.82
CA VAL A 333 21.01 30.30 8.63
C VAL A 333 20.45 31.05 9.85
N GLY A 334 20.99 30.78 11.04
CA GLY A 334 20.54 31.33 12.32
C GLY A 334 21.26 32.59 12.82
N LYS A 335 22.22 33.12 12.05
CA LYS A 335 23.06 34.23 12.52
C LYS A 335 22.24 35.45 12.93
N GLY A 336 22.25 35.77 14.23
CA GLY A 336 21.53 36.91 14.82
C GLY A 336 20.08 36.64 15.19
N LYS A 337 19.58 35.37 15.06
CA LYS A 337 18.23 34.99 15.49
C LYS A 337 18.29 34.24 16.80
N THR A 338 17.42 34.59 17.74
CA THR A 338 17.22 33.88 19.00
C THR A 338 15.95 33.06 18.90
N ILE A 339 15.99 31.81 19.34
CA ILE A 339 14.85 30.91 19.41
C ILE A 339 14.62 30.53 20.86
N SER A 340 13.40 30.71 21.34
CA SER A 340 12.97 30.27 22.69
C SER A 340 12.30 28.92 22.63
N VAL A 341 12.87 27.97 23.37
CA VAL A 341 12.37 26.58 23.43
C VAL A 341 11.85 26.31 24.83
N GLY A 342 10.58 25.93 24.92
CA GLY A 342 9.98 25.48 26.18
C GLY A 342 10.02 23.96 26.30
N TYR A 343 10.27 23.43 27.50
CA TYR A 343 10.16 21.99 27.76
C TYR A 343 9.56 21.68 29.14
N ILE A 344 8.95 20.53 29.24
CA ILE A 344 8.45 19.97 30.48
C ILE A 344 9.55 19.06 31.05
N PRO A 345 9.72 18.98 32.40
CA PRO A 345 10.82 18.23 33.01
C PRO A 345 10.60 16.71 33.03
N TRP A 346 10.22 16.15 31.91
CA TRP A 346 10.20 14.70 31.66
C TRP A 346 11.53 14.30 31.02
N ASP A 347 12.02 13.12 31.33
CA ASP A 347 13.34 12.67 30.85
C ASP A 347 13.49 12.74 29.33
N GLU A 348 12.41 12.41 28.58
CA GLU A 348 12.36 12.47 27.13
C GLU A 348 12.39 13.93 26.62
N GLY A 349 11.61 14.81 27.23
CA GLY A 349 11.54 16.22 26.88
C GLY A 349 12.84 16.96 27.14
N VAL A 350 13.50 16.66 28.24
CA VAL A 350 14.83 17.22 28.56
C VAL A 350 15.85 16.77 27.52
N ALA A 351 15.92 15.47 27.20
CA ALA A 351 16.89 14.94 26.26
C ALA A 351 16.69 15.50 24.84
N SER A 352 15.44 15.54 24.37
CA SER A 352 15.12 16.07 23.04
C SER A 352 15.40 17.58 22.93
N THR A 353 15.07 18.37 23.94
CA THR A 353 15.34 19.82 23.99
C THR A 353 16.82 20.12 23.87
N PHE A 354 17.67 19.44 24.63
CA PHE A 354 19.11 19.69 24.59
C PHE A 354 19.75 19.19 23.29
N LEU A 355 19.23 18.12 22.68
CA LEU A 355 19.64 17.68 21.34
C LEU A 355 19.32 18.76 20.29
N TRP A 356 18.09 19.26 20.27
CA TRP A 356 17.69 20.34 19.36
C TRP A 356 18.46 21.63 19.58
N LYS A 357 18.71 21.97 20.83
CA LYS A 357 19.55 23.13 21.19
C LYS A 357 20.92 23.02 20.50
N GLU A 358 21.62 21.89 20.66
CA GLU A 358 22.92 21.66 20.05
C GLU A 358 22.88 21.77 18.52
N ILE A 359 21.88 21.15 17.88
CA ILE A 359 21.70 21.19 16.40
C ILE A 359 21.45 22.62 15.91
N LEU A 360 20.65 23.41 16.63
CA LEU A 360 20.32 24.78 16.24
C LEU A 360 21.48 25.74 16.50
N GLU A 361 22.22 25.57 17.60
CA GLU A 361 23.41 26.36 17.88
C GLU A 361 24.53 26.12 16.86
N GLN A 362 24.71 24.89 16.38
CA GLN A 362 25.62 24.56 15.28
C GLN A 362 25.22 25.24 13.96
N ARG A 363 23.93 25.59 13.79
CA ARG A 363 23.42 26.34 12.63
C ARG A 363 23.40 27.86 12.83
N GLY A 364 23.98 28.34 13.94
CA GLY A 364 24.17 29.76 14.23
C GLY A 364 23.00 30.45 14.94
N PHE A 365 21.98 29.71 15.41
CA PHE A 365 20.93 30.24 16.25
C PHE A 365 21.40 30.41 17.69
N LYS A 366 20.86 31.40 18.41
CA LYS A 366 20.97 31.49 19.85
C LYS A 366 19.74 30.84 20.46
N VAL A 367 19.89 29.74 21.23
CA VAL A 367 18.76 28.99 21.78
C VAL A 367 18.62 29.27 23.28
N ASP A 368 17.46 29.81 23.66
CA ASP A 368 17.06 30.04 25.05
C ASP A 368 16.08 28.93 25.47
N ALA A 369 16.62 27.88 26.09
CA ALA A 369 15.82 26.73 26.54
C ALA A 369 15.36 26.95 28.00
N ARG A 370 14.04 26.92 28.23
CA ARG A 370 13.45 27.11 29.57
C ARG A 370 12.48 26.02 29.93
N GLN A 371 12.51 25.63 31.20
CA GLN A 371 11.58 24.68 31.76
C GLN A 371 10.26 25.37 32.15
N TYR A 372 9.15 24.71 31.83
CA TYR A 372 7.80 25.17 32.16
C TYR A 372 6.97 24.03 32.73
N GLU A 373 5.89 24.37 33.44
CA GLU A 373 4.79 23.44 33.70
C GLU A 373 3.89 23.38 32.45
N ALA A 374 3.22 22.23 32.21
CA ALA A 374 2.45 21.99 31.00
C ALA A 374 1.46 23.11 30.65
N GLY A 375 0.72 23.62 31.63
CA GLY A 375 -0.26 24.70 31.40
C GLY A 375 0.37 26.02 31.00
N SER A 376 1.51 26.38 31.58
CA SER A 376 2.23 27.63 31.29
C SER A 376 2.99 27.54 29.96
N LEU A 377 3.44 26.35 29.57
CA LEU A 377 4.08 26.09 28.29
C LEU A 377 3.15 26.40 27.12
N TYR A 378 1.96 25.78 27.12
CA TYR A 378 0.95 26.00 26.06
C TYR A 378 0.44 27.44 26.02
N THR A 379 0.29 28.09 27.16
CA THR A 379 -0.11 29.51 27.22
C THR A 379 1.00 30.40 26.65
N GLY A 380 2.27 30.10 26.94
CA GLY A 380 3.42 30.84 26.42
C GLY A 380 3.58 30.66 24.90
N MET A 381 3.30 29.51 24.36
CA MET A 381 3.28 29.24 22.91
C MET A 381 2.13 30.01 22.22
N ALA A 382 0.93 29.94 22.78
CA ALA A 382 -0.22 30.68 22.25
C ALA A 382 -0.03 32.21 22.31
N GLY A 383 0.75 32.69 23.28
CA GLY A 383 1.13 34.11 23.41
C GLY A 383 2.36 34.54 22.61
N GLY A 384 2.98 33.64 21.84
CA GLY A 384 4.17 33.91 21.02
C GLY A 384 5.44 34.20 21.84
N GLN A 385 5.49 33.77 23.11
CA GLN A 385 6.66 33.90 23.99
C GLN A 385 7.61 32.73 23.88
N ILE A 386 7.14 31.61 23.37
CA ILE A 386 7.88 30.37 23.13
C ILE A 386 7.69 30.04 21.65
N ASP A 387 8.78 29.85 20.93
CA ASP A 387 8.76 29.57 19.50
C ASP A 387 8.38 28.12 19.19
N PHE A 388 8.87 27.15 19.96
CA PHE A 388 8.47 25.76 19.86
C PHE A 388 8.76 24.95 21.13
N GLN A 389 8.16 23.77 21.20
CA GLN A 389 8.41 22.75 22.23
C GLN A 389 8.88 21.45 21.58
N THR A 390 9.56 20.62 22.36
CA THR A 390 10.10 19.33 21.92
C THR A 390 9.34 18.13 22.47
N ASP A 391 8.38 18.37 23.35
CA ASP A 391 7.50 17.34 23.92
C ASP A 391 6.16 17.31 23.19
N SER A 392 5.71 16.12 22.83
CA SER A 392 4.39 15.84 22.24
C SER A 392 3.60 14.89 23.11
#